data_ab7aaacb7cd492b5989d559bc8a3eb61
#
_entry.id   ab7aaacb7cd492b5989d559bc8a3eb61
#
_cell.length_a   1.000
_cell.length_b   1.000
_cell.length_c   1.000
_cell.angle_alpha   90.00
_cell.angle_beta   90.00
_cell.angle_gamma   90.00
#
_symmetry.space_group_name_H-M   'P 1'
#
loop_
_entity.id
_entity.type
_entity.pdbx_description
1 polymer ?
#
loop_
_entity_poly.entity_id
_entity_poly.type
_entity_poly.pdbx_seq_one_letter_code
_entity_poly.pdbx_strand_id
1 'polypeptide(L)'
;FNYGLGNSNNEKIINISKNSVSSSILPMLKKHEKAEPNSVYRGKEKIKIRKLDSIHQSIITKNEKVFLKLDTQGYEFDILKGSVEFMEKISGIQIEMSLKKLYKGELDFSEMKKFLNEIGFVLIHIHDGFKDKNTGELLQVDALFQRE
;
A
#
# COMPACT_ATOMS: atom_id res chain seq x y z
N PHE A 1 -8.49 -15.33 -1.07
CA PHE A 1 -9.46 -14.49 -1.77
C PHE A 1 -8.92 -14.12 -3.16
N ASN A 2 -9.77 -14.10 -4.18
CA ASN A 2 -9.35 -13.76 -5.55
C ASN A 2 -9.85 -12.35 -5.93
N TYR A 3 -9.39 -11.35 -5.19
CA TYR A 3 -9.61 -9.93 -5.47
C TYR A 3 -8.55 -9.06 -4.77
N GLY A 4 -8.31 -7.86 -5.28
CA GLY A 4 -7.53 -6.82 -4.63
C GLY A 4 -8.40 -5.94 -3.74
N LEU A 5 -7.76 -5.17 -2.84
CA LEU A 5 -8.42 -4.15 -2.02
C LEU A 5 -8.29 -2.77 -2.68
N GLY A 6 -9.23 -1.88 -2.37
CA GLY A 6 -9.21 -0.49 -2.84
C GLY A 6 -10.40 0.32 -2.35
N ASN A 7 -10.61 1.49 -2.94
CA ASN A 7 -11.61 2.47 -2.51
C ASN A 7 -13.03 2.25 -3.07
N SER A 8 -13.23 1.23 -3.88
CA SER A 8 -14.53 0.95 -4.54
C SER A 8 -14.67 -0.52 -4.91
N ASN A 9 -15.92 -1.01 -5.00
CA ASN A 9 -16.22 -2.36 -5.46
C ASN A 9 -16.38 -2.34 -6.99
N ASN A 10 -15.29 -2.58 -7.72
CA ASN A 10 -15.26 -2.52 -9.18
C ASN A 10 -14.18 -3.47 -9.76
N GLU A 11 -13.88 -3.29 -11.03
CA GLU A 11 -12.75 -3.93 -11.69
C GLU A 11 -11.70 -2.87 -12.06
N LYS A 12 -10.43 -3.22 -11.93
CA LYS A 12 -9.30 -2.39 -12.35
C LYS A 12 -8.30 -3.23 -13.14
N ILE A 13 -7.43 -2.53 -13.86
CA ILE A 13 -6.28 -3.14 -14.53
C ILE A 13 -5.08 -3.04 -13.58
N ILE A 14 -4.47 -4.17 -13.28
CA ILE A 14 -3.15 -4.23 -12.64
C ILE A 14 -2.07 -4.39 -13.72
N ASN A 15 -1.01 -3.62 -13.60
CA ASN A 15 0.19 -3.77 -14.44
C ASN A 15 1.08 -4.84 -13.82
N ILE A 16 1.42 -5.86 -14.58
CA ILE A 16 2.24 -6.99 -14.13
C ILE A 16 3.70 -6.69 -14.43
N SER A 17 4.53 -6.63 -13.41
CA SER A 17 5.97 -6.42 -13.54
C SER A 17 6.71 -7.73 -13.85
N LYS A 18 7.91 -7.60 -14.43
CA LYS A 18 8.77 -8.74 -14.76
C LYS A 18 9.19 -9.53 -13.50
N ASN A 19 9.45 -8.84 -12.39
CA ASN A 19 9.81 -9.46 -11.11
C ASN A 19 8.59 -9.84 -10.25
N SER A 20 7.36 -9.64 -10.73
CA SER A 20 6.06 -9.82 -10.08
C SER A 20 5.80 -8.94 -8.84
N VAL A 21 6.77 -8.81 -7.93
CA VAL A 21 6.62 -8.06 -6.66
C VAL A 21 6.40 -6.56 -6.83
N SER A 22 6.82 -5.98 -7.95
CA SER A 22 6.59 -4.57 -8.28
C SER A 22 5.32 -4.33 -9.11
N SER A 23 4.43 -5.34 -9.21
CA SER A 23 3.16 -5.19 -9.91
C SER A 23 2.25 -4.21 -9.17
N SER A 24 1.59 -3.30 -9.91
CA SER A 24 0.76 -2.26 -9.31
C SER A 24 -0.41 -1.85 -10.21
N ILE A 25 -1.49 -1.37 -9.58
CA ILE A 25 -2.58 -0.68 -10.27
C ILE A 25 -2.10 0.67 -10.82
N LEU A 26 -1.14 1.30 -10.15
CA LEU A 26 -0.60 2.60 -10.54
C LEU A 26 0.47 2.48 -11.63
N PRO A 27 0.60 3.50 -12.50
CA PRO A 27 1.74 3.58 -13.43
C PRO A 27 3.06 3.77 -12.67
N MET A 28 4.05 2.93 -12.96
CA MET A 28 5.40 3.06 -12.41
C MET A 28 6.11 4.30 -12.96
N LEU A 29 6.91 4.96 -12.13
CA LEU A 29 7.75 6.08 -12.53
C LEU A 29 9.15 5.60 -12.92
N LYS A 30 9.83 6.34 -13.78
CA LYS A 30 11.19 6.03 -14.26
C LYS A 30 12.22 5.87 -13.13
N LYS A 31 12.00 6.51 -11.97
CA LYS A 31 12.89 6.36 -10.81
C LYS A 31 12.91 4.92 -10.31
N HIS A 32 11.74 4.28 -10.22
CA HIS A 32 11.62 2.88 -9.84
C HIS A 32 12.30 1.95 -10.86
N GLU A 33 12.00 2.15 -12.15
CA GLU A 33 12.60 1.34 -13.24
C GLU A 33 14.12 1.42 -13.27
N LYS A 34 14.70 2.61 -12.96
CA LYS A 34 16.15 2.80 -12.87
C LYS A 34 16.76 2.10 -11.66
N ALA A 35 16.10 2.18 -10.50
CA ALA A 35 16.56 1.57 -9.25
C ALA A 35 16.44 0.03 -9.27
N GLU A 36 15.42 -0.51 -9.97
CA GLU A 36 15.20 -1.96 -10.17
C GLU A 36 14.78 -2.25 -11.61
N PRO A 37 15.73 -2.49 -12.53
CA PRO A 37 15.42 -2.74 -13.94
C PRO A 37 14.51 -3.93 -14.22
N ASN A 38 14.43 -4.90 -13.29
CA ASN A 38 13.51 -6.02 -13.41
C ASN A 38 12.07 -5.71 -12.99
N SER A 39 11.78 -4.47 -12.55
CA SER A 39 10.44 -4.03 -12.17
C SER A 39 9.57 -3.61 -13.36
N VAL A 40 10.15 -3.46 -14.56
CA VAL A 40 9.40 -3.01 -15.76
C VAL A 40 8.15 -3.84 -16.01
N TYR A 41 7.09 -3.17 -16.42
CA TYR A 41 5.83 -3.84 -16.72
C TYR A 41 5.92 -4.64 -18.03
N ARG A 42 5.46 -5.89 -17.98
CA ARG A 42 5.42 -6.83 -19.12
C ARG A 42 4.02 -7.23 -19.56
N GLY A 43 3.01 -6.88 -18.81
CA GLY A 43 1.64 -7.24 -19.10
C GLY A 43 0.63 -6.48 -18.24
N LYS A 44 -0.64 -6.75 -18.50
CA LYS A 44 -1.77 -6.20 -17.76
C LYS A 44 -2.78 -7.30 -17.51
N GLU A 45 -3.43 -7.24 -16.35
CA GLU A 45 -4.51 -8.16 -16.00
C GLU A 45 -5.68 -7.39 -15.41
N LYS A 46 -6.89 -7.86 -15.69
CA LYS A 46 -8.11 -7.32 -15.12
C LYS A 46 -8.41 -8.04 -13.81
N ILE A 47 -8.50 -7.30 -12.72
CA ILE A 47 -8.76 -7.83 -11.39
C ILE A 47 -10.00 -7.19 -10.77
N LYS A 48 -10.69 -7.96 -9.92
CA LYS A 48 -11.76 -7.45 -9.07
C LYS A 48 -11.17 -6.67 -7.91
N ILE A 49 -11.78 -5.53 -7.58
CA ILE A 49 -11.44 -4.73 -6.39
C ILE A 49 -12.62 -4.74 -5.43
N ARG A 50 -12.32 -4.83 -4.14
CA ARG A 50 -13.28 -4.73 -3.05
C ARG A 50 -12.84 -3.70 -2.02
N LYS A 51 -13.80 -2.97 -1.46
CA LYS A 51 -13.58 -2.19 -0.25
C LYS A 51 -13.45 -3.15 0.94
N LEU A 52 -12.50 -2.88 1.83
CA LEU A 52 -12.37 -3.66 3.06
C LEU A 52 -13.63 -3.52 3.92
N ASP A 53 -14.26 -2.34 3.93
CA ASP A 53 -15.55 -2.10 4.58
C ASP A 53 -16.68 -3.02 4.10
N SER A 54 -16.66 -3.46 2.84
CA SER A 54 -17.70 -4.34 2.30
C SER A 54 -17.49 -5.84 2.58
N ILE A 55 -16.30 -6.24 3.05
CA ILE A 55 -15.95 -7.66 3.21
C ILE A 55 -15.51 -8.03 4.63
N HIS A 56 -15.16 -7.06 5.49
CA HIS A 56 -14.55 -7.34 6.79
C HIS A 56 -15.42 -8.21 7.70
N GLN A 57 -16.76 -8.06 7.66
CA GLN A 57 -17.68 -8.84 8.48
C GLN A 57 -17.63 -10.34 8.18
N SER A 58 -17.20 -10.73 6.97
CA SER A 58 -17.01 -12.13 6.58
C SER A 58 -15.63 -12.68 6.94
N ILE A 59 -14.71 -11.82 7.39
CA ILE A 59 -13.30 -12.18 7.61
C ILE A 59 -12.98 -12.21 9.11
N ILE A 60 -13.55 -11.29 9.88
CA ILE A 60 -13.24 -11.12 11.30
C ILE A 60 -14.47 -11.21 12.19
N THR A 61 -14.28 -11.65 13.43
CA THR A 61 -15.30 -11.69 14.48
C THR A 61 -15.39 -10.34 15.22
N LYS A 62 -16.48 -10.14 16.00
CA LYS A 62 -16.76 -8.85 16.64
C LYS A 62 -15.68 -8.34 17.60
N ASN A 63 -14.90 -9.24 18.22
CA ASN A 63 -13.98 -8.91 19.32
C ASN A 63 -12.49 -9.00 18.91
N GLU A 64 -12.18 -9.25 17.64
CA GLU A 64 -10.79 -9.35 17.20
C GLU A 64 -10.17 -7.96 17.00
N LYS A 65 -8.96 -7.79 17.54
CA LYS A 65 -8.07 -6.68 17.18
C LYS A 65 -7.31 -7.06 15.93
N VAL A 66 -7.25 -6.16 14.97
CA VAL A 66 -6.63 -6.41 13.68
C VAL A 66 -5.33 -5.64 13.57
N PHE A 67 -4.32 -6.31 13.05
CA PHE A 67 -3.11 -5.69 12.55
C PHE A 67 -3.14 -5.73 11.02
N LEU A 68 -3.05 -4.55 10.38
CA LEU A 68 -3.12 -4.42 8.93
C LEU A 68 -1.73 -4.24 8.33
N LYS A 69 -1.31 -5.15 7.44
CA LYS A 69 -0.11 -4.93 6.62
C LYS A 69 -0.52 -4.48 5.22
N LEU A 70 0.04 -3.36 4.75
CA LEU A 70 -0.13 -2.81 3.40
C LEU A 70 1.23 -2.72 2.70
N ASP A 71 1.32 -3.41 1.56
CA ASP A 71 2.49 -3.48 0.69
C ASP A 71 1.95 -3.72 -0.73
N THR A 72 1.45 -2.67 -1.35
CA THR A 72 0.65 -2.74 -2.59
C THR A 72 1.17 -1.83 -3.69
N GLN A 73 2.44 -1.46 -3.52
CA GLN A 73 3.21 -0.77 -4.55
C GLN A 73 2.54 0.55 -4.98
N GLY A 74 2.33 1.42 -3.97
CA GLY A 74 1.80 2.78 -4.10
C GLY A 74 0.28 2.89 -4.00
N TYR A 75 -0.47 1.76 -3.91
CA TYR A 75 -1.93 1.78 -3.87
C TYR A 75 -2.53 1.78 -2.45
N GLU A 76 -1.69 1.89 -1.42
CA GLU A 76 -2.03 1.82 0.02
C GLU A 76 -3.11 2.84 0.42
N PHE A 77 -2.99 4.07 -0.07
CA PHE A 77 -3.96 5.14 0.24
C PHE A 77 -5.37 4.83 -0.27
N ASP A 78 -5.48 4.24 -1.46
CA ASP A 78 -6.78 3.84 -1.99
C ASP A 78 -7.41 2.69 -1.17
N ILE A 79 -6.59 1.78 -0.63
CA ILE A 79 -7.06 0.74 0.30
C ILE A 79 -7.57 1.37 1.60
N LEU A 80 -6.82 2.29 2.19
CA LEU A 80 -7.21 3.00 3.42
C LEU A 80 -8.52 3.79 3.23
N LYS A 81 -8.72 4.44 2.08
CA LYS A 81 -10.01 5.09 1.74
C LYS A 81 -11.20 4.12 1.64
N GLY A 82 -10.95 2.86 1.32
CA GLY A 82 -11.96 1.80 1.28
C GLY A 82 -12.14 1.04 2.60
N SER A 83 -11.54 1.54 3.69
CA SER A 83 -11.46 0.86 4.99
C SER A 83 -11.97 1.73 6.14
N VAL A 84 -12.81 2.72 5.88
CA VAL A 84 -13.19 3.77 6.87
C VAL A 84 -13.89 3.16 8.10
N GLU A 85 -14.89 2.30 7.89
CA GLU A 85 -15.60 1.61 8.99
C GLU A 85 -14.70 0.56 9.66
N PHE A 86 -13.90 -0.13 8.86
CA PHE A 86 -12.98 -1.17 9.35
C PHE A 86 -11.85 -0.58 10.19
N MET A 87 -11.49 0.68 9.96
CA MET A 87 -10.41 1.37 10.67
C MET A 87 -10.56 1.33 12.19
N GLU A 88 -11.80 1.36 12.72
CA GLU A 88 -12.06 1.28 14.16
C GLU A 88 -11.58 -0.03 14.83
N LYS A 89 -11.45 -1.11 14.04
CA LYS A 89 -10.98 -2.42 14.50
C LYS A 89 -9.48 -2.61 14.40
N ILE A 90 -8.80 -1.71 13.68
CA ILE A 90 -7.37 -1.79 13.45
C ILE A 90 -6.63 -1.20 14.65
N SER A 91 -5.80 -2.00 15.29
CA SER A 91 -4.93 -1.60 16.41
C SER A 91 -3.53 -1.18 15.98
N GLY A 92 -3.07 -1.64 14.81
CA GLY A 92 -1.79 -1.26 14.25
C GLY A 92 -1.73 -1.48 12.75
N ILE A 93 -0.87 -0.71 12.10
CA ILE A 93 -0.65 -0.74 10.65
C ILE A 93 0.84 -0.83 10.37
N GLN A 94 1.24 -1.82 9.57
CA GLN A 94 2.53 -1.80 8.87
C GLN A 94 2.27 -1.40 7.43
N ILE A 95 3.01 -0.41 6.94
CA ILE A 95 2.79 0.14 5.61
C ILE A 95 4.11 0.50 4.93
N GLU A 96 4.26 0.08 3.66
CA GLU A 96 5.36 0.53 2.82
C GLU A 96 5.09 1.97 2.36
N MET A 97 6.03 2.87 2.59
CA MET A 97 5.89 4.30 2.33
C MET A 97 7.04 4.83 1.50
N SER A 98 6.74 5.56 0.44
CA SER A 98 7.73 6.13 -0.47
C SER A 98 8.33 7.42 0.07
N LEU A 99 9.65 7.44 0.30
CA LEU A 99 10.43 8.65 0.56
C LEU A 99 10.58 9.50 -0.71
N LYS A 100 10.57 8.82 -1.83
CA LYS A 100 10.54 9.40 -3.19
C LYS A 100 9.47 8.69 -4.00
N LYS A 101 8.54 9.43 -4.60
CA LYS A 101 7.45 8.84 -5.40
C LYS A 101 7.99 7.92 -6.49
N LEU A 102 7.54 6.67 -6.45
CA LEU A 102 7.90 5.57 -7.35
C LEU A 102 6.75 5.19 -8.28
N TYR A 103 5.52 5.55 -7.90
CA TYR A 103 4.30 5.33 -8.68
C TYR A 103 3.53 6.65 -8.84
N LYS A 104 2.87 6.80 -10.00
CA LYS A 104 2.09 8.00 -10.30
C LYS A 104 0.81 8.03 -9.46
N GLY A 105 0.68 9.07 -8.64
CA GLY A 105 -0.52 9.27 -7.82
C GLY A 105 -0.46 8.68 -6.41
N GLU A 106 0.64 8.00 -6.04
CA GLU A 106 0.85 7.60 -4.65
C GLU A 106 1.06 8.80 -3.72
N LEU A 107 0.80 8.61 -2.44
CA LEU A 107 1.24 9.54 -1.40
C LEU A 107 2.70 9.27 -1.05
N ASP A 108 3.47 10.34 -0.80
CA ASP A 108 4.79 10.19 -0.19
C ASP A 108 4.69 9.98 1.33
N PHE A 109 5.84 9.71 1.96
CA PHE A 109 5.94 9.47 3.39
C PHE A 109 5.28 10.55 4.24
N SER A 110 5.50 11.82 3.92
CA SER A 110 4.97 12.95 4.70
C SER A 110 3.45 13.06 4.56
N GLU A 111 2.94 12.90 3.35
CA GLU A 111 1.52 12.92 3.04
C GLU A 111 0.79 11.75 3.74
N MET A 112 1.34 10.55 3.65
CA MET A 112 0.75 9.34 4.26
C MET A 112 0.80 9.41 5.79
N LYS A 113 1.94 9.83 6.38
CA LYS A 113 2.07 10.02 7.82
C LYS A 113 1.06 11.02 8.36
N LYS A 114 0.87 12.16 7.65
CA LYS A 114 -0.13 13.17 8.02
C LYS A 114 -1.53 12.55 8.04
N PHE A 115 -1.90 11.85 6.98
CA PHE A 115 -3.20 11.17 6.88
C PHE A 115 -3.41 10.17 8.02
N LEU A 116 -2.44 9.30 8.30
CA LEU A 116 -2.56 8.30 9.37
C LEU A 116 -2.68 8.95 10.76
N ASN A 117 -1.95 10.05 11.02
CA ASN A 117 -2.10 10.80 12.27
C ASN A 117 -3.50 11.41 12.41
N GLU A 118 -4.08 11.96 11.33
CA GLU A 118 -5.43 12.55 11.33
C GLU A 118 -6.52 11.52 11.66
N ILE A 119 -6.28 10.23 11.40
CA ILE A 119 -7.21 9.14 11.73
C ILE A 119 -6.82 8.36 13.00
N GLY A 120 -5.93 8.92 13.84
CA GLY A 120 -5.60 8.41 15.18
C GLY A 120 -4.54 7.31 15.21
N PHE A 121 -3.59 7.30 14.26
CA PHE A 121 -2.44 6.40 14.29
C PHE A 121 -1.14 7.17 14.46
N VAL A 122 -0.31 6.78 15.41
CA VAL A 122 1.02 7.34 15.64
C VAL A 122 2.11 6.43 15.10
N LEU A 123 3.12 7.03 14.48
CA LEU A 123 4.30 6.32 14.01
C LEU A 123 5.15 5.87 15.21
N ILE A 124 5.40 4.55 15.32
CA ILE A 124 6.19 3.98 16.41
C ILE A 124 7.52 3.39 15.95
N HIS A 125 7.64 3.00 14.68
CA HIS A 125 8.90 2.43 14.17
C HIS A 125 9.03 2.56 12.66
N ILE A 126 10.28 2.59 12.18
CA ILE A 126 10.63 2.59 10.74
C ILE A 126 11.75 1.58 10.52
N HIS A 127 11.57 0.72 9.53
CA HIS A 127 12.60 -0.15 8.98
C HIS A 127 13.01 0.34 7.58
N ASP A 128 14.26 0.14 7.22
CA ASP A 128 14.73 0.33 5.86
C ASP A 128 13.98 -0.62 4.91
N GLY A 129 13.48 -0.05 3.82
CA GLY A 129 12.81 -0.77 2.74
C GLY A 129 13.63 -0.78 1.46
N PHE A 130 12.99 -0.45 0.35
CA PHE A 130 13.61 -0.47 -0.98
C PHE A 130 14.68 0.60 -1.16
N LYS A 131 15.85 0.18 -1.68
CA LYS A 131 17.00 1.04 -2.00
C LYS A 131 17.35 0.97 -3.47
N ASP A 132 17.78 2.08 -4.03
CA ASP A 132 18.45 2.09 -5.33
C ASP A 132 19.78 1.36 -5.22
N LYS A 133 19.92 0.25 -5.95
CA LYS A 133 21.14 -0.60 -5.92
C LYS A 133 22.39 0.09 -6.45
N ASN A 134 22.22 1.12 -7.28
CA ASN A 134 23.35 1.82 -7.90
C ASN A 134 23.87 2.96 -7.02
N THR A 135 22.98 3.64 -6.30
CA THR A 135 23.32 4.84 -5.51
C THR A 135 23.30 4.60 -4.00
N GLY A 136 22.64 3.52 -3.54
CA GLY A 136 22.37 3.27 -2.13
C GLY A 136 21.27 4.17 -1.54
N GLU A 137 20.63 5.03 -2.35
CA GLU A 137 19.55 5.91 -1.88
C GLU A 137 18.37 5.07 -1.37
N LEU A 138 17.92 5.35 -0.14
CA LEU A 138 16.72 4.76 0.43
C LEU A 138 15.48 5.40 -0.22
N LEU A 139 14.68 4.60 -0.90
CA LEU A 139 13.53 5.05 -1.68
C LEU A 139 12.19 4.79 -0.97
N GLN A 140 12.10 3.70 -0.22
CA GLN A 140 10.93 3.36 0.57
C GLN A 140 11.35 2.85 1.95
N VAL A 141 10.43 2.92 2.88
CA VAL A 141 10.54 2.41 4.25
C VAL A 141 9.31 1.59 4.60
N ASP A 142 9.49 0.58 5.45
CA ASP A 142 8.39 -0.06 6.17
C ASP A 142 8.14 0.69 7.47
N ALA A 143 7.00 1.34 7.59
CA ALA A 143 6.62 2.11 8.76
C ALA A 143 5.56 1.38 9.58
N LEU A 144 5.73 1.38 10.90
CA LEU A 144 4.82 0.79 11.87
C LEU A 144 4.08 1.88 12.61
N PHE A 145 2.77 1.82 12.56
CA PHE A 145 1.85 2.73 13.25
C PHE A 145 1.01 1.96 14.26
N GLN A 146 0.70 2.62 15.37
CA GLN A 146 -0.19 2.11 16.42
C GLN A 146 -1.33 3.10 16.63
N ARG A 147 -2.54 2.59 16.91
CA ARG A 147 -3.67 3.42 17.31
C ARG A 147 -3.43 4.01 18.69
N GLU A 148 -3.68 5.30 18.89
CA GLU A 148 -3.71 5.96 20.19
C GLU A 148 -4.89 5.50 21.06
#